data_e9fa20adc655de9267e067c99d5027d4
#
_entry.id   e9fa20adc655de9267e067c99d5027d4
#
_cell.length_a   1.000
_cell.length_b   1.000
_cell.length_c   1.000
_cell.angle_alpha   90.00
_cell.angle_beta   90.00
_cell.angle_gamma   90.00
#
_symmetry.space_group_name_H-M   'P 1'
#
loop_
_entity.id
_entity.type
_entity.pdbx_description
1 polymer ?
#
loop_
_entity_poly.entity_id
_entity_poly.type
_entity_poly.pdbx_seq_one_letter_code
_entity_poly.pdbx_strand_id
1 'polypeptide(L)'
;WMGRAGKKLHLQVDVPSGSVVDKLLRVVKYVLLFTILYFTLSSSELFCKKLDPFYAVATGFKGEIVLWMSLTSLTLLLLGGFVVKMFWCKYICPLGAVSNIFKFTLLFVIAALGGWALGALGVANAWVWTIGGACLAAYIVEIAKMRSCTFPLMYIRRDLNTCNNCGLCEKKCPYQLPIHDYVKVKHVDCTLCGNCIGACAKDALQVNGRRSLRWVPGLLAVVLFFLAIWLGSTCL
;
A
#
# COMPACT_ATOMS: atom_id res chain seq x y z
N TRP A 1 6.02 -12.34 -11.74
CA TRP A 1 6.46 -12.82 -13.05
C TRP A 1 7.01 -11.67 -13.91
N MET A 2 6.27 -10.59 -14.16
CA MET A 2 6.66 -9.45 -14.99
C MET A 2 7.99 -8.80 -14.56
N GLY A 3 8.19 -8.51 -13.28
CA GLY A 3 9.46 -7.97 -12.79
C GLY A 3 10.66 -8.89 -12.96
N ARG A 4 10.46 -10.22 -12.98
CA ARG A 4 11.53 -11.18 -13.32
C ARG A 4 11.83 -11.18 -14.81
N ALA A 5 10.80 -11.07 -15.65
CA ALA A 5 10.95 -10.96 -17.10
C ALA A 5 11.65 -9.65 -17.50
N GLY A 6 11.22 -8.50 -16.93
CA GLY A 6 11.87 -7.22 -17.16
C GLY A 6 13.35 -7.19 -16.76
N LYS A 7 13.71 -7.88 -15.66
CA LYS A 7 15.11 -8.05 -15.26
C LYS A 7 15.93 -8.89 -16.24
N LYS A 8 15.34 -9.96 -16.78
CA LYS A 8 16.01 -10.77 -17.83
C LYS A 8 16.24 -9.99 -19.12
N LEU A 9 15.34 -9.07 -19.47
CA LEU A 9 15.41 -8.23 -20.66
C LEU A 9 16.22 -6.95 -20.47
N HIS A 10 16.85 -6.75 -19.29
CA HIS A 10 17.59 -5.53 -18.94
C HIS A 10 16.79 -4.23 -19.08
N LEU A 11 15.45 -4.30 -19.07
CA LEU A 11 14.54 -3.14 -19.18
C LEU A 11 14.18 -2.53 -17.83
N GLN A 12 14.57 -3.18 -16.73
CA GLN A 12 14.18 -2.75 -15.38
C GLN A 12 15.02 -1.55 -14.93
N VAL A 13 14.33 -0.46 -14.65
CA VAL A 13 14.90 0.76 -14.06
C VAL A 13 14.64 0.77 -12.57
N ASP A 14 15.67 0.90 -11.76
CA ASP A 14 15.54 1.07 -10.33
C ASP A 14 15.30 2.55 -10.02
N VAL A 15 14.09 2.87 -9.55
CA VAL A 15 13.75 4.22 -9.10
C VAL A 15 14.13 4.35 -7.64
N PRO A 16 15.18 5.13 -7.29
CA PRO A 16 15.61 5.26 -5.90
C PRO A 16 14.50 5.92 -5.06
N SER A 17 14.21 5.32 -3.92
CA SER A 17 13.19 5.83 -2.99
C SER A 17 13.57 7.22 -2.50
N GLY A 18 12.64 8.19 -2.69
CA GLY A 18 12.84 9.59 -2.31
C GLY A 18 13.36 10.50 -3.42
N SER A 19 13.59 9.99 -4.65
CA SER A 19 13.86 10.84 -5.82
C SER A 19 12.65 11.72 -6.15
N VAL A 20 12.86 12.80 -6.90
CA VAL A 20 11.77 13.68 -7.34
C VAL A 20 10.73 12.90 -8.14
N VAL A 21 11.16 12.00 -9.01
CA VAL A 21 10.28 11.14 -9.82
C VAL A 21 9.47 10.20 -8.93
N ASP A 22 10.09 9.58 -7.93
CA ASP A 22 9.39 8.71 -6.96
C ASP A 22 8.31 9.49 -6.21
N LYS A 23 8.61 10.70 -5.75
CA LYS A 23 7.66 11.57 -5.04
C LYS A 23 6.47 11.96 -5.93
N LEU A 24 6.73 12.38 -7.17
CA LEU A 24 5.68 12.75 -8.11
C LEU A 24 4.78 11.57 -8.47
N LEU A 25 5.35 10.42 -8.76
CA LEU A 25 4.57 9.22 -9.09
C LEU A 25 3.68 8.77 -7.93
N ARG A 26 4.08 8.98 -6.68
CA ARG A 26 3.26 8.65 -5.50
C ARG A 26 1.99 9.50 -5.37
N VAL A 27 1.95 10.70 -5.98
CA VAL A 27 0.72 11.52 -6.02
C VAL A 27 -0.42 10.76 -6.70
N VAL A 28 -0.11 10.03 -7.77
CA VAL A 28 -1.11 9.36 -8.62
C VAL A 28 -2.03 8.45 -7.81
N LYS A 29 -1.50 7.64 -6.90
CA LYS A 29 -2.32 6.72 -6.07
C LYS A 29 -3.31 7.46 -5.16
N TYR A 30 -2.94 8.65 -4.63
CA TYR A 30 -3.83 9.45 -3.78
C TYR A 30 -4.88 10.18 -4.58
N VAL A 31 -4.53 10.70 -5.77
CA VAL A 31 -5.48 11.29 -6.70
C VAL A 31 -6.49 10.24 -7.17
N LEU A 32 -6.02 9.05 -7.53
CA LEU A 32 -6.90 7.94 -7.90
C LEU A 32 -7.81 7.51 -6.74
N LEU A 33 -7.27 7.42 -5.53
CA LEU A 33 -8.07 7.10 -4.35
C LEU A 33 -9.17 8.13 -4.13
N PHE A 34 -8.82 9.42 -4.18
CA PHE A 34 -9.80 10.50 -4.05
C PHE A 34 -10.87 10.42 -5.14
N THR A 35 -10.46 10.26 -6.40
CA THR A 35 -11.37 10.17 -7.55
C THR A 35 -12.33 8.99 -7.42
N ILE A 36 -11.83 7.81 -7.06
CA ILE A 36 -12.65 6.61 -6.86
C ILE A 36 -13.66 6.81 -5.74
N LEU A 37 -13.22 7.33 -4.59
CA LEU A 37 -14.12 7.60 -3.46
C LEU A 37 -15.16 8.66 -3.81
N TYR A 38 -14.75 9.73 -4.49
CA TYR A 38 -15.64 10.79 -4.91
C TYR A 38 -16.77 10.26 -5.82
N PHE A 39 -16.42 9.55 -6.89
CA PHE A 39 -17.43 9.01 -7.81
C PHE A 39 -18.26 7.89 -7.17
N THR A 40 -17.67 7.04 -6.34
CA THR A 40 -18.42 5.98 -5.65
C THR A 40 -19.46 6.56 -4.70
N LEU A 41 -19.13 7.61 -3.96
CA LEU A 41 -20.06 8.25 -3.02
C LEU A 41 -21.09 9.14 -3.72
N SER A 42 -20.75 9.71 -4.88
CA SER A 42 -21.67 10.56 -5.65
C SER A 42 -22.66 9.76 -6.49
N SER A 43 -22.23 8.61 -7.09
CA SER A 43 -23.06 7.84 -8.03
C SER A 43 -23.64 6.56 -7.44
N SER A 44 -23.30 6.24 -6.18
CA SER A 44 -23.65 4.95 -5.53
C SER A 44 -23.21 3.71 -6.30
N GLU A 45 -22.36 3.88 -7.33
CA GLU A 45 -21.76 2.80 -8.11
C GLU A 45 -20.29 2.61 -7.72
N LEU A 46 -19.82 1.39 -7.68
CA LEU A 46 -18.41 1.08 -7.45
C LEU A 46 -17.55 1.46 -8.67
N PHE A 47 -17.16 2.73 -8.76
CA PHE A 47 -16.34 3.25 -9.84
C PHE A 47 -15.02 2.48 -10.02
N CYS A 48 -14.52 1.88 -8.94
CA CYS A 48 -13.31 1.05 -8.95
C CYS A 48 -13.37 -0.10 -9.96
N LYS A 49 -14.55 -0.74 -10.16
CA LYS A 49 -14.73 -1.83 -11.11
C LYS A 49 -14.39 -1.42 -12.56
N LYS A 50 -14.66 -0.15 -12.93
CA LYS A 50 -14.44 0.37 -14.29
C LYS A 50 -12.95 0.56 -14.60
N LEU A 51 -12.10 0.72 -13.58
CA LEU A 51 -10.68 1.01 -13.73
C LEU A 51 -9.78 -0.20 -13.38
N ASP A 52 -10.28 -1.18 -12.61
CA ASP A 52 -9.48 -2.27 -12.08
C ASP A 52 -9.14 -3.30 -13.15
N PRO A 53 -7.84 -3.43 -13.55
CA PRO A 53 -7.41 -4.40 -14.55
C PRO A 53 -7.60 -5.85 -14.08
N PHE A 54 -7.55 -6.10 -12.77
CA PHE A 54 -7.74 -7.45 -12.22
C PHE A 54 -9.20 -7.89 -12.33
N TYR A 55 -10.14 -6.97 -12.06
CA TYR A 55 -11.55 -7.23 -12.24
C TYR A 55 -11.89 -7.50 -13.71
N ALA A 56 -11.35 -6.68 -14.63
CA ALA A 56 -11.54 -6.85 -16.07
C ALA A 56 -11.06 -8.22 -16.58
N VAL A 57 -9.87 -8.65 -16.15
CA VAL A 57 -9.31 -9.97 -16.52
C VAL A 57 -10.11 -11.11 -15.88
N ALA A 58 -10.49 -10.98 -14.61
CA ALA A 58 -11.23 -12.01 -13.89
C ALA A 58 -12.63 -12.25 -14.47
N THR A 59 -13.29 -11.20 -15.00
CA THR A 59 -14.61 -11.28 -15.64
C THR A 59 -14.55 -11.57 -17.13
N GLY A 60 -13.34 -11.78 -17.69
CA GLY A 60 -13.14 -12.00 -19.13
C GLY A 60 -13.60 -10.83 -20.00
N PHE A 61 -13.45 -9.60 -19.51
CA PHE A 61 -13.92 -8.36 -20.14
C PHE A 61 -15.43 -8.32 -20.35
N LYS A 62 -16.19 -9.07 -19.54
CA LYS A 62 -17.66 -9.06 -19.53
C LYS A 62 -18.15 -8.38 -18.27
N GLY A 63 -19.29 -7.66 -18.33
CA GLY A 63 -19.89 -6.98 -17.19
C GLY A 63 -19.85 -5.46 -17.28
N GLU A 64 -19.99 -4.78 -16.14
CA GLU A 64 -20.03 -3.31 -16.01
C GLU A 64 -18.62 -2.66 -16.13
N ILE A 65 -17.89 -2.99 -17.18
CA ILE A 65 -16.56 -2.45 -17.42
C ILE A 65 -16.56 -1.47 -18.58
N VAL A 66 -15.78 -0.41 -18.48
CA VAL A 66 -15.50 0.49 -19.57
C VAL A 66 -14.23 -0.02 -20.27
N LEU A 67 -14.40 -0.65 -21.42
CA LEU A 67 -13.36 -1.43 -22.10
C LEU A 67 -12.07 -0.63 -22.31
N TRP A 68 -12.16 0.64 -22.74
CA TRP A 68 -10.97 1.48 -22.97
C TRP A 68 -10.23 1.81 -21.68
N MET A 69 -10.95 2.05 -20.55
CA MET A 69 -10.33 2.32 -19.25
C MET A 69 -9.62 1.07 -18.72
N SER A 70 -10.25 -0.09 -18.84
CA SER A 70 -9.67 -1.36 -18.41
C SER A 70 -8.46 -1.74 -19.26
N LEU A 71 -8.49 -1.52 -20.57
CA LEU A 71 -7.35 -1.74 -21.46
C LEU A 71 -6.18 -0.80 -21.16
N THR A 72 -6.45 0.48 -20.91
CA THR A 72 -5.40 1.44 -20.54
C THR A 72 -4.77 1.10 -19.20
N SER A 73 -5.57 0.73 -18.19
CA SER A 73 -5.05 0.31 -16.89
C SER A 73 -4.24 -0.99 -16.97
N LEU A 74 -4.69 -1.95 -17.79
CA LEU A 74 -3.98 -3.20 -18.03
C LEU A 74 -2.64 -2.95 -18.77
N THR A 75 -2.63 -2.08 -19.77
CA THR A 75 -1.42 -1.69 -20.50
C THR A 75 -0.42 -1.00 -19.57
N LEU A 76 -0.89 -0.08 -18.72
CA LEU A 76 -0.06 0.59 -17.71
C LEU A 76 0.50 -0.42 -16.69
N LEU A 77 -0.30 -1.39 -16.26
CA LEU A 77 0.14 -2.44 -15.34
C LEU A 77 1.24 -3.29 -15.97
N LEU A 78 1.04 -3.71 -17.23
CA LEU A 78 2.01 -4.54 -17.94
C LEU A 78 3.31 -3.77 -18.21
N LEU A 79 3.23 -2.63 -18.90
CA LEU A 79 4.41 -1.82 -19.25
C LEU A 79 5.14 -1.31 -18.00
N GLY A 80 4.39 -0.75 -17.05
CA GLY A 80 4.98 -0.27 -15.80
C GLY A 80 5.63 -1.37 -14.97
N GLY A 81 5.02 -2.56 -14.93
CA GLY A 81 5.57 -3.73 -14.22
C GLY A 81 6.82 -4.33 -14.88
N PHE A 82 7.02 -4.14 -16.20
CA PHE A 82 8.26 -4.49 -16.89
C PHE A 82 9.38 -3.52 -16.57
N VAL A 83 9.07 -2.20 -16.52
CA VAL A 83 10.07 -1.14 -16.34
C VAL A 83 10.43 -0.94 -14.88
N VAL A 84 9.45 -0.90 -13.97
CA VAL A 84 9.66 -0.63 -12.55
C VAL A 84 9.11 -1.76 -11.70
N LYS A 85 9.92 -2.25 -10.78
CA LYS A 85 9.50 -3.30 -9.85
C LYS A 85 8.38 -2.80 -8.93
N MET A 86 7.31 -3.61 -8.83
CA MET A 86 6.11 -3.28 -8.04
C MET A 86 5.45 -1.94 -8.41
N PHE A 87 5.58 -1.51 -9.68
CA PHE A 87 5.07 -0.24 -10.19
C PHE A 87 3.60 0.01 -9.81
N TRP A 88 2.72 -0.96 -10.09
CA TRP A 88 1.29 -0.84 -9.81
C TRP A 88 1.01 -0.60 -8.33
N CYS A 89 1.55 -1.45 -7.46
CA CYS A 89 1.29 -1.38 -6.02
C CYS A 89 1.89 -0.13 -5.36
N LYS A 90 3.00 0.38 -5.90
CA LYS A 90 3.74 1.50 -5.32
C LYS A 90 3.15 2.86 -5.73
N TYR A 91 2.68 2.98 -6.99
CA TYR A 91 2.35 4.28 -7.58
C TYR A 91 0.89 4.44 -8.02
N ILE A 92 0.21 3.36 -8.42
CA ILE A 92 -1.12 3.44 -9.01
C ILE A 92 -2.21 2.89 -8.07
N CYS A 93 -1.95 1.77 -7.40
CA CYS A 93 -2.98 1.06 -6.63
C CYS A 93 -3.56 1.93 -5.50
N PRO A 94 -4.88 2.23 -5.52
CA PRO A 94 -5.53 3.01 -4.47
C PRO A 94 -5.52 2.29 -3.11
N LEU A 95 -5.52 0.94 -3.10
CA LEU A 95 -5.39 0.16 -1.87
C LEU A 95 -4.02 0.38 -1.20
N GLY A 96 -2.97 0.68 -1.98
CA GLY A 96 -1.67 1.09 -1.43
C GLY A 96 -1.75 2.42 -0.68
N ALA A 97 -2.54 3.38 -1.18
CA ALA A 97 -2.78 4.65 -0.50
C ALA A 97 -3.60 4.45 0.79
N VAL A 98 -4.66 3.64 0.74
CA VAL A 98 -5.47 3.27 1.92
C VAL A 98 -4.60 2.62 2.99
N SER A 99 -3.76 1.64 2.61
CA SER A 99 -2.82 1.00 3.54
C SER A 99 -1.90 2.01 4.23
N ASN A 100 -1.43 3.04 3.52
CA ASN A 100 -0.59 4.07 4.10
C ASN A 100 -1.38 5.00 5.06
N ILE A 101 -2.62 5.35 4.73
CA ILE A 101 -3.49 6.12 5.63
C ILE A 101 -3.69 5.35 6.95
N PHE A 102 -3.93 4.05 6.89
CA PHE A 102 -4.02 3.20 8.09
C PHE A 102 -2.70 3.09 8.85
N LYS A 103 -1.56 3.08 8.17
CA LYS A 103 -0.24 3.15 8.83
C LYS A 103 -0.05 4.44 9.61
N PHE A 104 -0.66 5.53 9.17
CA PHE A 104 -0.70 6.82 9.87
C PHE A 104 -1.97 6.92 10.72
N THR A 105 -2.14 6.04 11.71
CA THR A 105 -3.36 5.94 12.53
C THR A 105 -3.81 7.28 13.12
N LEU A 106 -2.86 8.11 13.56
CA LEU A 106 -3.16 9.44 14.07
C LEU A 106 -3.86 10.30 13.00
N LEU A 107 -3.37 10.24 11.76
CA LEU A 107 -3.97 10.95 10.64
C LEU A 107 -5.38 10.44 10.36
N PHE A 108 -5.59 9.13 10.38
CA PHE A 108 -6.90 8.53 10.20
C PHE A 108 -7.90 8.99 11.27
N VAL A 109 -7.48 8.98 12.55
CA VAL A 109 -8.32 9.46 13.67
C VAL A 109 -8.65 10.95 13.52
N ILE A 110 -7.67 11.79 13.18
CA ILE A 110 -7.88 13.23 12.96
C ILE A 110 -8.84 13.47 11.80
N ALA A 111 -8.69 12.72 10.69
CA ALA A 111 -9.58 12.83 9.53
C ALA A 111 -11.01 12.42 9.88
N ALA A 112 -11.18 11.31 10.61
CA ALA A 112 -12.50 10.84 11.03
C ALA A 112 -13.20 11.83 11.96
N LEU A 113 -12.50 12.35 12.99
CA LEU A 113 -13.03 13.33 13.90
C LEU A 113 -13.33 14.67 13.19
N GLY A 114 -12.45 15.09 12.29
CA GLY A 114 -12.64 16.30 11.49
C GLY A 114 -13.86 16.19 10.58
N GLY A 115 -14.05 15.06 9.92
CA GLY A 115 -15.21 14.79 9.08
C GLY A 115 -16.53 14.80 9.87
N TRP A 116 -16.51 14.19 11.04
CA TRP A 116 -17.66 14.21 11.95
C TRP A 116 -17.98 15.65 12.40
N ALA A 117 -16.97 16.42 12.80
CA ALA A 117 -17.15 17.81 13.22
C ALA A 117 -17.67 18.70 12.08
N LEU A 118 -17.13 18.58 10.86
CA LEU A 118 -17.62 19.31 9.67
C LEU A 118 -19.05 18.94 9.33
N GLY A 119 -19.42 17.67 9.47
CA GLY A 119 -20.81 17.22 9.29
C GLY A 119 -21.75 17.82 10.36
N ALA A 120 -21.32 17.87 11.63
CA ALA A 120 -22.08 18.47 12.72
C ALA A 120 -22.27 19.99 12.54
N LEU A 121 -21.31 20.68 11.93
CA LEU A 121 -21.39 22.10 11.59
C LEU A 121 -22.26 22.39 10.34
N GLY A 122 -22.84 21.35 9.71
CA GLY A 122 -23.69 21.51 8.53
C GLY A 122 -22.98 21.94 7.25
N VAL A 123 -21.67 21.71 7.15
CA VAL A 123 -20.90 22.04 5.94
C VAL A 123 -21.35 21.17 4.79
N ALA A 124 -21.76 21.80 3.69
CA ALA A 124 -22.13 21.09 2.48
C ALA A 124 -20.96 20.23 1.97
N ASN A 125 -21.24 18.97 1.66
CA ASN A 125 -20.23 18.02 1.16
C ASN A 125 -19.01 17.84 2.11
N ALA A 126 -19.22 17.86 3.44
CA ALA A 126 -18.18 17.67 4.44
C ALA A 126 -17.26 16.47 4.17
N TRP A 127 -17.82 15.39 3.63
CA TRP A 127 -17.09 14.17 3.27
C TRP A 127 -16.04 14.40 2.17
N VAL A 128 -16.30 15.28 1.18
CA VAL A 128 -15.33 15.61 0.10
C VAL A 128 -14.10 16.28 0.69
N TRP A 129 -14.32 17.28 1.55
CA TRP A 129 -13.25 18.02 2.21
C TRP A 129 -12.42 17.10 3.12
N THR A 130 -13.09 16.21 3.83
CA THR A 130 -12.43 15.25 4.72
C THR A 130 -11.55 14.27 3.96
N ILE A 131 -12.08 13.64 2.91
CA ILE A 131 -11.33 12.67 2.10
C ILE A 131 -10.21 13.37 1.35
N GLY A 132 -10.45 14.52 0.74
CA GLY A 132 -9.43 15.29 0.04
C GLY A 132 -8.31 15.74 0.97
N GLY A 133 -8.66 16.27 2.13
CA GLY A 133 -7.70 16.65 3.18
C GLY A 133 -6.90 15.45 3.69
N ALA A 134 -7.53 14.32 3.93
CA ALA A 134 -6.87 13.09 4.37
C ALA A 134 -5.88 12.55 3.31
N CYS A 135 -6.27 12.53 2.04
CA CYS A 135 -5.40 12.11 0.93
C CYS A 135 -4.18 13.04 0.80
N LEU A 136 -4.39 14.35 0.87
CA LEU A 136 -3.31 15.34 0.78
C LEU A 136 -2.36 15.23 1.99
N ALA A 137 -2.90 15.14 3.19
CA ALA A 137 -2.10 15.00 4.41
C ALA A 137 -1.32 13.67 4.41
N ALA A 138 -1.93 12.56 3.97
CA ALA A 138 -1.26 11.28 3.85
C ALA A 138 -0.10 11.32 2.85
N TYR A 139 -0.29 12.00 1.71
CA TYR A 139 0.77 12.23 0.74
C TYR A 139 1.94 13.02 1.33
N ILE A 140 1.65 14.15 2.01
CA ILE A 140 2.68 14.98 2.66
C ILE A 140 3.45 14.18 3.71
N VAL A 141 2.73 13.43 4.57
CA VAL A 141 3.35 12.59 5.61
C VAL A 141 4.17 11.45 4.99
N GLU A 142 3.69 10.84 3.90
CA GLU A 142 4.45 9.81 3.20
C GLU A 142 5.79 10.35 2.69
N ILE A 143 5.81 11.54 2.08
CA ILE A 143 7.05 12.15 1.58
C ILE A 143 7.97 12.58 2.71
N ALA A 144 7.41 13.22 3.75
CA ALA A 144 8.18 13.76 4.87
C ALA A 144 8.77 12.65 5.75
N LYS A 145 8.01 11.57 5.97
CA LYS A 145 8.35 10.49 6.90
C LYS A 145 8.57 9.13 6.20
N MET A 146 9.04 9.13 4.97
CA MET A 146 9.22 7.92 4.18
C MET A 146 10.06 6.84 4.88
N ARG A 147 11.13 7.24 5.58
CA ARG A 147 12.05 6.35 6.29
C ARG A 147 11.67 6.09 7.75
N SER A 148 10.79 6.90 8.33
CA SER A 148 10.40 6.82 9.74
C SER A 148 8.90 6.89 9.91
N CYS A 149 8.17 5.93 9.35
CA CYS A 149 6.73 5.82 9.55
C CYS A 149 6.41 5.75 11.06
N THR A 150 5.53 6.63 11.53
CA THR A 150 5.20 6.77 12.95
C THR A 150 4.33 5.63 13.48
N PHE A 151 3.67 4.92 12.59
CA PHE A 151 2.98 3.70 12.94
C PHE A 151 3.94 2.55 12.63
N PRO A 152 4.28 1.74 13.57
CA PRO A 152 3.52 0.51 13.64
C PRO A 152 3.46 -0.11 15.05
N LEU A 153 2.34 -0.69 15.35
CA LEU A 153 2.23 -1.75 16.34
C LEU A 153 3.16 -2.93 16.00
N MET A 154 3.47 -3.09 14.69
CA MET A 154 4.33 -4.14 14.19
C MET A 154 5.44 -3.58 13.28
N TYR A 155 6.67 -3.99 13.51
CA TYR A 155 7.85 -3.63 12.70
C TYR A 155 8.82 -4.81 12.65
N ILE A 156 9.69 -4.83 11.67
CA ILE A 156 10.78 -5.80 11.60
C ILE A 156 11.99 -5.20 12.31
N ARG A 157 12.48 -5.90 13.32
CA ARG A 157 13.70 -5.55 14.05
C ARG A 157 14.85 -6.41 13.56
N ARG A 158 16.00 -5.78 13.34
CA ARG A 158 17.26 -6.44 13.04
C ARG A 158 18.12 -6.51 14.31
N ASP A 159 18.58 -7.70 14.63
CA ASP A 159 19.58 -7.91 15.66
C ASP A 159 20.98 -7.72 15.06
N LEU A 160 21.69 -6.71 15.51
CA LEU A 160 23.02 -6.35 15.00
C LEU A 160 24.09 -7.38 15.41
N ASN A 161 23.90 -8.06 16.55
CA ASN A 161 24.87 -9.03 17.05
C ASN A 161 24.87 -10.32 16.24
N THR A 162 23.70 -10.72 15.73
CA THR A 162 23.53 -11.96 14.96
C THR A 162 23.68 -11.72 13.45
N CYS A 163 23.54 -10.46 13.00
CA CYS A 163 23.54 -10.10 11.58
C CYS A 163 24.96 -9.99 11.02
N ASN A 164 25.25 -10.75 9.97
CA ASN A 164 26.53 -10.72 9.24
C ASN A 164 26.54 -9.79 8.01
N ASN A 165 25.54 -8.93 7.83
CA ASN A 165 25.41 -7.97 6.72
C ASN A 165 25.49 -8.59 5.30
N CYS A 166 25.01 -9.83 5.10
CA CYS A 166 25.08 -10.53 3.82
C CYS A 166 24.18 -9.98 2.70
N GLY A 167 23.29 -9.03 3.00
CA GLY A 167 22.40 -8.38 2.01
C GLY A 167 21.28 -9.25 1.42
N LEU A 168 21.11 -10.52 1.84
CA LEU A 168 20.07 -11.43 1.30
C LEU A 168 18.66 -10.91 1.56
N CYS A 169 18.42 -10.26 2.69
CA CYS A 169 17.13 -9.67 3.05
C CYS A 169 16.67 -8.60 2.06
N GLU A 170 17.60 -7.78 1.53
CA GLU A 170 17.31 -6.75 0.53
C GLU A 170 17.03 -7.35 -0.84
N LYS A 171 17.84 -8.32 -1.28
CA LYS A 171 17.65 -9.02 -2.55
C LYS A 171 16.29 -9.73 -2.64
N LYS A 172 15.77 -10.20 -1.50
CA LYS A 172 14.46 -10.85 -1.39
C LYS A 172 13.30 -9.88 -1.13
N CYS A 173 13.60 -8.63 -0.79
CA CYS A 173 12.56 -7.61 -0.58
C CYS A 173 11.90 -7.23 -1.91
N PRO A 174 10.56 -7.38 -2.06
CA PRO A 174 9.87 -7.00 -3.30
C PRO A 174 9.95 -5.49 -3.57
N TYR A 175 10.08 -4.67 -2.53
CA TYR A 175 10.20 -3.21 -2.63
C TYR A 175 11.65 -2.70 -2.63
N GLN A 176 12.65 -3.60 -2.62
CA GLN A 176 14.09 -3.25 -2.63
C GLN A 176 14.47 -2.24 -1.53
N LEU A 177 13.93 -2.45 -0.32
CA LEU A 177 14.25 -1.58 0.80
C LEU A 177 15.66 -1.86 1.32
N PRO A 178 16.45 -0.82 1.64
CA PRO A 178 17.78 -0.97 2.24
C PRO A 178 17.66 -1.41 3.70
N ILE A 179 17.34 -2.70 3.92
CA ILE A 179 17.03 -3.24 5.26
C ILE A 179 18.27 -3.18 6.17
N HIS A 180 19.47 -3.24 5.58
CA HIS A 180 20.72 -3.17 6.35
C HIS A 180 20.98 -1.81 7.00
N ASP A 181 20.36 -0.73 6.49
CA ASP A 181 20.48 0.62 7.06
C ASP A 181 19.62 0.80 8.34
N TYR A 182 18.70 -0.15 8.58
CA TYR A 182 17.75 -0.01 9.68
C TYR A 182 17.97 -1.02 10.79
N VAL A 183 17.96 -0.56 12.04
CA VAL A 183 17.79 -1.41 13.22
C VAL A 183 16.31 -1.82 13.37
N LYS A 184 15.41 -0.88 13.07
CA LYS A 184 13.97 -1.10 13.03
C LYS A 184 13.46 -0.65 11.65
N VAL A 185 12.98 -1.60 10.85
CA VAL A 185 12.45 -1.31 9.51
C VAL A 185 11.08 -0.65 9.65
N LYS A 186 11.07 0.67 9.60
CA LYS A 186 9.86 1.52 9.67
C LYS A 186 9.56 2.24 8.35
N HIS A 187 10.10 1.74 7.25
CA HIS A 187 9.88 2.35 5.95
C HIS A 187 8.42 2.26 5.52
N VAL A 188 7.89 3.32 4.92
CA VAL A 188 6.49 3.41 4.47
C VAL A 188 6.09 2.31 3.50
N ASP A 189 7.02 1.88 2.63
CA ASP A 189 6.78 0.81 1.66
C ASP A 189 6.91 -0.61 2.27
N CYS A 190 7.23 -0.73 3.55
CA CYS A 190 7.28 -2.04 4.20
C CYS A 190 5.87 -2.58 4.42
N THR A 191 5.53 -3.67 3.74
CA THR A 191 4.22 -4.34 3.85
C THR A 191 4.21 -5.49 4.87
N LEU A 192 5.29 -5.65 5.65
CA LEU A 192 5.43 -6.73 6.63
C LEU A 192 5.26 -8.15 6.03
N CYS A 193 5.56 -8.33 4.74
CA CYS A 193 5.36 -9.59 4.03
C CYS A 193 6.22 -10.76 4.53
N GLY A 194 7.22 -10.52 5.38
CA GLY A 194 8.07 -11.54 5.98
C GLY A 194 9.15 -12.14 5.09
N ASN A 195 9.22 -11.82 3.79
CA ASN A 195 10.20 -12.39 2.85
C ASN A 195 11.66 -12.20 3.29
N CYS A 196 11.96 -11.06 3.90
CA CYS A 196 13.29 -10.78 4.44
C CYS A 196 13.62 -11.64 5.66
N ILE A 197 12.62 -11.97 6.49
CA ILE A 197 12.77 -12.86 7.64
C ILE A 197 13.05 -14.29 7.18
N GLY A 198 12.25 -14.79 6.22
CA GLY A 198 12.43 -16.13 5.67
C GLY A 198 13.72 -16.32 4.89
N ALA A 199 14.32 -15.22 4.38
CA ALA A 199 15.61 -15.27 3.67
C ALA A 199 16.83 -15.17 4.58
N CYS A 200 16.64 -14.84 5.87
CA CYS A 200 17.74 -14.65 6.81
C CYS A 200 18.20 -15.99 7.40
N ALA A 201 19.32 -16.50 6.92
CA ALA A 201 19.90 -17.77 7.40
C ALA A 201 20.36 -17.72 8.88
N LYS A 202 20.57 -16.50 9.42
CA LYS A 202 21.00 -16.30 10.81
C LYS A 202 19.87 -15.94 11.77
N ASP A 203 18.61 -15.94 11.31
CA ASP A 203 17.43 -15.54 12.09
C ASP A 203 17.56 -14.14 12.76
N ALA A 204 18.42 -13.26 12.20
CA ALA A 204 18.70 -11.94 12.74
C ALA A 204 17.54 -10.94 12.56
N LEU A 205 16.49 -11.29 11.79
CA LEU A 205 15.32 -10.46 11.55
C LEU A 205 14.10 -11.06 12.24
N GLN A 206 13.44 -10.25 13.08
CA GLN A 206 12.28 -10.68 13.87
C GLN A 206 11.18 -9.62 13.86
N VAL A 207 9.91 -10.05 13.94
CA VAL A 207 8.78 -9.12 14.11
C VAL A 207 8.76 -8.63 15.55
N ASN A 208 8.77 -7.31 15.73
CA ASN A 208 8.80 -6.64 17.06
C ASN A 208 9.92 -7.11 18.01
N GLY A 209 10.97 -7.72 17.45
CA GLY A 209 12.07 -8.26 18.26
C GLY A 209 11.71 -9.50 19.10
N ARG A 210 10.58 -10.14 18.84
CA ARG A 210 10.15 -11.38 19.48
C ARG A 210 9.85 -12.46 18.44
N ARG A 211 10.50 -13.60 18.57
CA ARG A 211 10.30 -14.75 17.65
C ARG A 211 8.87 -15.32 17.73
N SER A 212 8.24 -15.25 18.90
CA SER A 212 6.87 -15.72 19.16
C SER A 212 5.80 -14.91 18.43
N LEU A 213 6.09 -13.67 18.00
CA LEU A 213 5.11 -12.81 17.32
C LEU A 213 5.05 -12.99 15.79
N ARG A 214 5.75 -13.98 15.24
CA ARG A 214 5.72 -14.27 13.78
C ARG A 214 4.31 -14.59 13.27
N TRP A 215 3.47 -15.18 14.10
CA TRP A 215 2.11 -15.64 13.77
C TRP A 215 1.04 -14.55 13.94
N VAL A 216 1.36 -13.47 14.68
CA VAL A 216 0.38 -12.41 14.97
C VAL A 216 -0.23 -11.76 13.72
N PRO A 217 0.52 -11.43 12.64
CA PRO A 217 -0.07 -10.88 11.43
C PRO A 217 -1.07 -11.85 10.77
N GLY A 218 -0.74 -13.14 10.75
CA GLY A 218 -1.63 -14.17 10.19
C GLY A 218 -2.90 -14.34 11.03
N LEU A 219 -2.75 -14.43 12.34
CA LEU A 219 -3.90 -14.51 13.25
C LEU A 219 -4.81 -13.29 13.13
N LEU A 220 -4.24 -12.09 13.07
CA LEU A 220 -5.00 -10.85 12.94
C LEU A 220 -5.74 -10.79 11.61
N ALA A 221 -5.12 -11.24 10.51
CA ALA A 221 -5.77 -11.34 9.21
C ALA A 221 -6.96 -12.32 9.24
N VAL A 222 -6.79 -13.48 9.86
CA VAL A 222 -7.85 -14.49 10.01
C VAL A 222 -9.01 -13.94 10.85
N VAL A 223 -8.72 -13.31 11.99
CA VAL A 223 -9.75 -12.71 12.86
C VAL A 223 -10.51 -11.62 12.10
N LEU A 224 -9.80 -10.71 11.40
CA LEU A 224 -10.44 -9.66 10.61
C LEU A 224 -11.30 -10.22 9.47
N PHE A 225 -10.86 -11.30 8.82
CA PHE A 225 -11.61 -11.98 7.78
C PHE A 225 -12.93 -12.55 8.31
N PHE A 226 -12.90 -13.28 9.43
CA PHE A 226 -14.12 -13.82 10.05
C PHE A 226 -15.03 -12.72 10.59
N LEU A 227 -14.47 -11.63 11.15
CA LEU A 227 -15.23 -10.46 11.59
C LEU A 227 -15.95 -9.79 10.41
N ALA A 228 -15.27 -9.65 9.27
CA ALA A 228 -15.86 -9.09 8.06
C ALA A 228 -17.01 -9.95 7.52
N ILE A 229 -16.85 -11.28 7.53
CA ILE A 229 -17.93 -12.21 7.15
C ILE A 229 -19.11 -12.09 8.12
N TRP A 230 -18.85 -12.08 9.43
CA TRP A 230 -19.89 -11.97 10.44
C TRP A 230 -20.66 -10.65 10.33
N LEU A 231 -19.97 -9.52 10.18
CA LEU A 231 -20.60 -8.21 9.95
C LEU A 231 -21.37 -8.18 8.62
N GLY A 232 -20.84 -8.76 7.56
CA GLY A 232 -21.53 -8.85 6.28
C GLY A 232 -22.81 -9.69 6.36
N SER A 233 -22.81 -10.77 7.14
CA SER A 233 -24.00 -11.61 7.34
C SER A 233 -25.08 -10.97 8.24
N THR A 234 -24.72 -10.00 9.07
CA THR A 234 -25.67 -9.27 9.93
C THR A 234 -26.26 -8.03 9.25
N CYS A 235 -25.66 -7.56 8.15
CA CYS A 235 -26.14 -6.41 7.37
C CYS A 235 -26.99 -6.81 6.14
N LEU A 236 -27.13 -8.10 5.83
CA LEU A 236 -28.01 -8.68 4.81
C LEU A 236 -29.30 -9.20 5.46
#